data_c3f9760f06b7848b006e4f2d07dc0daf
#
_entry.id   c3f9760f06b7848b006e4f2d07dc0daf
#
_cell.length_a   1.000
_cell.length_b   1.000
_cell.length_c   1.000
_cell.angle_alpha   90.00
_cell.angle_beta   90.00
_cell.angle_gamma   90.00
#
_symmetry.space_group_name_H-M   'P 1'
#
loop_
_entity.id
_entity.type
_entity.pdbx_description
1 polymer ?
#
loop_
_entity_poly.entity_id
_entity_poly.type
_entity_poly.pdbx_seq_one_letter_code
_entity_poly.pdbx_strand_id
1 'polypeptide(L)'
;MPAAKGGASLQPVASGVFHSVVHPTNGTATIYQAEDGSRVLRFTNFRTTNGPNVHVYMVAADDANDNSTVRRAGFIDLGPIKGNVGDQNYTFGPELDLSKYRAVSLWCKRFSLNFGTAPLAAEHAMSAN
;
A
#
# COMPACT_ATOMS: atom_id res chain seq x y z
N MET A 1 -9.35 -8.92 -19.05
CA MET A 1 -8.89 -9.14 -19.05
C MET A 1 -8.57 -9.29 -18.97
N PRO A 2 -8.59 -9.45 -19.04
CA PRO A 2 -8.27 -9.76 -19.00
C PRO A 2 -8.02 -10.03 -18.72
N ALA A 3 -8.20 -10.13 -18.73
CA ALA A 3 -7.90 -10.60 -18.63
C ALA A 3 -7.90 -11.12 -18.57
N ALA A 4 -8.18 -11.22 -18.69
CA ALA A 4 -8.01 -11.75 -18.74
C ALA A 4 -7.82 -12.28 -18.92
N LYS A 5 -8.25 -12.03 -19.61
CA LYS A 5 -7.54 -12.86 -19.58
C LYS A 5 -6.71 -12.97 -18.64
N GLY A 6 -6.21 -13.11 -18.84
CA GLY A 6 -5.33 -13.43 -17.88
C GLY A 6 -5.59 -12.80 -16.62
N GLY A 7 -5.74 -11.62 -16.67
CA GLY A 7 -5.97 -10.93 -15.45
C GLY A 7 -7.05 -11.53 -14.59
N ALA A 8 -7.78 -12.44 -15.15
CA ALA A 8 -8.85 -13.05 -14.42
C ALA A 8 -8.41 -13.71 -13.13
N SER A 9 -7.12 -13.96 -12.94
CA SER A 9 -6.65 -14.70 -11.79
C SER A 9 -6.03 -13.84 -10.71
N LEU A 10 -6.48 -12.61 -10.56
CA LEU A 10 -6.03 -11.79 -9.46
C LEU A 10 -6.58 -12.29 -8.13
N GLN A 11 -5.71 -12.50 -7.17
CA GLN A 11 -6.05 -12.98 -5.84
C GLN A 11 -5.58 -11.98 -4.80
N PRO A 12 -6.42 -11.65 -3.81
CA PRO A 12 -5.93 -10.79 -2.72
C PRO A 12 -4.94 -11.58 -1.86
N VAL A 13 -3.79 -10.99 -1.61
CA VAL A 13 -2.76 -11.64 -0.81
C VAL A 13 -2.45 -10.89 0.48
N ALA A 14 -2.84 -9.64 0.59
CA ALA A 14 -2.66 -8.86 1.82
C ALA A 14 -3.60 -7.67 1.80
N SER A 15 -4.07 -7.25 2.97
CA SER A 15 -4.90 -6.06 3.05
C SER A 15 -4.82 -5.42 4.42
N GLY A 16 -5.20 -4.15 4.49
CA GLY A 16 -5.25 -3.42 5.74
C GLY A 16 -6.00 -2.12 5.58
N VAL A 17 -6.40 -1.56 6.70
CA VAL A 17 -7.16 -0.32 6.75
C VAL A 17 -6.20 0.81 7.13
N PHE A 18 -6.29 1.93 6.42
CA PHE A 18 -5.48 3.10 6.75
C PHE A 18 -5.89 3.68 8.09
N HIS A 19 -4.90 4.04 8.89
CA HIS A 19 -5.11 4.88 10.05
C HIS A 19 -4.36 6.19 9.86
N SER A 20 -4.85 7.25 10.48
CA SER A 20 -4.24 8.56 10.40
C SER A 20 -2.96 8.59 11.22
N VAL A 21 -1.96 9.33 10.75
CA VAL A 21 -0.76 9.61 11.51
C VAL A 21 -0.65 11.12 11.67
N VAL A 22 -0.09 11.84 10.69
CA VAL A 22 0.00 13.30 10.78
C VAL A 22 -1.29 13.95 10.28
N HIS A 23 -1.94 13.34 9.28
CA HIS A 23 -3.16 13.90 8.70
C HIS A 23 -4.27 12.88 8.63
N PRO A 24 -5.53 13.32 8.60
CA PRO A 24 -6.65 12.38 8.46
C PRO A 24 -6.51 11.55 7.21
N THR A 25 -6.58 10.24 7.38
CA THR A 25 -6.43 9.28 6.29
C THR A 25 -7.36 8.11 6.56
N ASN A 26 -8.10 7.67 5.54
CA ASN A 26 -8.94 6.50 5.66
C ASN A 26 -9.05 5.77 4.34
N GLY A 27 -9.65 4.58 4.38
CA GLY A 27 -9.75 3.69 3.25
C GLY A 27 -9.05 2.38 3.52
N THR A 28 -9.03 1.54 2.50
CA THR A 28 -8.44 0.20 2.58
C THR A 28 -7.37 0.06 1.51
N ALA A 29 -6.27 -0.61 1.86
CA ALA A 29 -5.22 -0.97 0.92
C ALA A 29 -5.25 -2.49 0.77
N THR A 30 -5.29 -2.98 -0.47
CA THR A 30 -5.29 -4.41 -0.76
C THR A 30 -4.26 -4.70 -1.84
N ILE A 31 -3.46 -5.73 -1.64
CA ILE A 31 -2.53 -6.19 -2.65
C ILE A 31 -3.12 -7.43 -3.31
N TYR A 32 -3.24 -7.36 -4.63
CA TYR A 32 -3.67 -8.49 -5.46
C TYR A 32 -2.46 -9.03 -6.22
N GLN A 33 -2.45 -10.32 -6.46
CA GLN A 33 -1.37 -10.97 -7.19
C GLN A 33 -1.96 -11.79 -8.33
N ALA A 34 -1.34 -11.67 -9.50
CA ALA A 34 -1.70 -12.44 -10.68
C ALA A 34 -0.87 -13.74 -10.73
N GLU A 35 -1.26 -14.65 -11.62
CA GLU A 35 -0.59 -15.93 -11.75
C GLU A 35 0.88 -15.79 -12.13
N ASP A 36 1.21 -14.76 -12.89
CA ASP A 36 2.60 -14.52 -13.30
C ASP A 36 3.44 -13.84 -12.22
N GLY A 37 2.85 -13.58 -11.05
CA GLY A 37 3.55 -12.95 -9.95
C GLY A 37 3.45 -11.44 -9.90
N SER A 38 2.91 -10.80 -10.94
CA SER A 38 2.75 -9.35 -10.91
C SER A 38 1.70 -8.96 -9.87
N ARG A 39 1.84 -7.76 -9.32
CA ARG A 39 1.02 -7.31 -8.20
C ARG A 39 0.44 -5.94 -8.43
N VAL A 40 -0.72 -5.71 -7.79
CA VAL A 40 -1.41 -4.42 -7.78
C VAL A 40 -1.75 -4.08 -6.34
N LEU A 41 -1.30 -2.92 -5.90
CA LEU A 41 -1.76 -2.33 -4.65
C LEU A 41 -2.93 -1.42 -4.98
N ARG A 42 -4.10 -1.71 -4.43
CA ARG A 42 -5.31 -0.95 -4.70
C ARG A 42 -5.81 -0.27 -3.44
N PHE A 43 -6.06 1.02 -3.55
CA PHE A 43 -6.73 1.78 -2.49
C PHE A 43 -8.22 1.86 -2.84
N THR A 44 -9.08 1.58 -1.85
CA THR A 44 -10.53 1.69 -2.02
C THR A 44 -11.10 2.56 -0.92
N ASN A 45 -12.12 3.35 -1.27
CA ASN A 45 -12.76 4.30 -0.34
C ASN A 45 -11.71 5.20 0.31
N PHE A 46 -10.75 5.62 -0.46
CA PHE A 46 -9.54 6.25 0.03
C PHE A 46 -9.68 7.77 0.10
N ARG A 47 -9.14 8.33 1.17
CA ARG A 47 -9.04 9.77 1.33
C ARG A 47 -7.86 10.11 2.24
N THR A 48 -7.08 11.09 1.84
CA THR A 48 -6.03 11.67 2.68
C THR A 48 -5.96 13.17 2.40
N THR A 49 -5.12 13.86 3.14
CA THR A 49 -4.93 15.30 2.97
C THR A 49 -4.08 15.57 1.73
N ASN A 50 -4.41 16.63 1.01
CA ASN A 50 -3.58 17.09 -0.09
C ASN A 50 -2.26 17.63 0.46
N GLY A 51 -1.17 17.27 -0.18
CA GLY A 51 0.14 17.74 0.24
C GLY A 51 1.11 17.77 -0.93
N PRO A 52 2.21 18.53 -0.81
CA PRO A 52 3.19 18.59 -1.89
C PRO A 52 4.05 17.33 -1.91
N ASN A 53 4.11 16.71 -3.08
CA ASN A 53 5.02 15.58 -3.33
C ASN A 53 4.79 14.39 -2.41
N VAL A 54 3.54 13.95 -2.31
CA VAL A 54 3.19 12.75 -1.53
C VAL A 54 3.43 11.51 -2.38
N HIS A 55 4.13 10.53 -1.83
CA HIS A 55 4.45 9.27 -2.49
C HIS A 55 3.85 8.10 -1.71
N VAL A 56 3.70 6.97 -2.41
CA VAL A 56 3.23 5.73 -1.79
C VAL A 56 4.46 4.87 -1.50
N TYR A 57 4.69 4.58 -0.22
CA TYR A 57 5.83 3.78 0.22
C TYR A 57 5.36 2.44 0.76
N MET A 58 6.07 1.37 0.35
CA MET A 58 6.00 0.09 1.06
C MET A 58 7.08 0.12 2.13
N VAL A 59 6.70 -0.05 3.38
CA VAL A 59 7.58 0.14 4.52
C VAL A 59 7.91 -1.19 5.18
N ALA A 60 9.18 -1.40 5.52
CA ALA A 60 9.65 -2.65 6.12
C ALA A 60 9.39 -2.66 7.63
N ALA A 61 8.12 -2.57 8.00
CA ALA A 61 7.65 -2.59 9.38
C ALA A 61 6.24 -3.14 9.40
N ASP A 62 5.79 -3.60 10.56
CA ASP A 62 4.42 -4.10 10.71
C ASP A 62 3.41 -2.98 10.64
N ASP A 63 3.78 -1.81 11.10
CA ASP A 63 2.94 -0.61 11.10
C ASP A 63 3.87 0.58 11.27
N ALA A 64 3.36 1.78 11.08
CA ALA A 64 4.12 3.00 11.33
C ALA A 64 3.16 4.06 11.86
N ASN A 65 3.38 4.44 13.12
CA ASN A 65 2.54 5.42 13.80
C ASN A 65 3.23 6.78 13.95
N ASP A 66 4.36 6.95 13.27
CA ASP A 66 5.13 8.19 13.33
C ASP A 66 5.96 8.34 12.06
N ASN A 67 6.74 9.39 12.01
CA ASN A 67 7.59 9.68 10.86
C ASN A 67 8.90 8.88 10.91
N SER A 68 9.44 8.68 12.09
CA SER A 68 10.77 8.09 12.23
C SER A 68 10.78 6.60 11.89
N THR A 69 9.70 5.89 12.15
CA THR A 69 9.62 4.47 11.81
C THR A 69 9.80 4.26 10.32
N VAL A 70 9.15 5.10 9.50
CA VAL A 70 9.25 4.98 8.04
C VAL A 70 10.71 5.16 7.61
N ARG A 71 11.37 6.17 8.15
CA ARG A 71 12.76 6.45 7.77
C ARG A 71 13.73 5.35 8.21
N ARG A 72 13.54 4.82 9.43
CA ARG A 72 14.49 3.85 9.98
C ARG A 72 14.27 2.44 9.47
N ALA A 73 13.03 2.06 9.22
CA ALA A 73 12.72 0.69 8.83
C ALA A 73 13.19 0.38 7.41
N GLY A 74 13.21 1.39 6.56
CA GLY A 74 13.47 1.19 5.15
C GLY A 74 12.17 1.07 4.37
N PHE A 75 12.22 1.46 3.10
CA PHE A 75 11.00 1.52 2.29
C PHE A 75 11.32 1.37 0.81
N ILE A 76 10.28 1.03 0.05
CA ILE A 76 10.31 1.03 -1.41
C ILE A 76 9.29 2.05 -1.88
N ASP A 77 9.70 2.97 -2.74
CA ASP A 77 8.87 4.05 -3.27
C ASP A 77 8.14 3.55 -4.51
N LEU A 78 6.81 3.46 -4.44
CA LEU A 78 6.00 3.03 -5.58
C LEU A 78 5.60 4.19 -6.48
N GLY A 79 6.03 5.40 -6.17
CA GLY A 79 5.77 6.56 -7.01
C GLY A 79 4.83 7.57 -6.35
N PRO A 80 4.60 8.68 -7.03
CA PRO A 80 3.71 9.72 -6.49
C PRO A 80 2.29 9.22 -6.38
N ILE A 81 1.59 9.72 -5.37
CA ILE A 81 0.18 9.40 -5.18
C ILE A 81 -0.61 9.90 -6.39
N LYS A 82 -1.54 9.08 -6.87
CA LYS A 82 -2.32 9.43 -8.04
C LYS A 82 -3.44 10.42 -7.71
N GLY A 83 -3.95 10.35 -6.49
CA GLY A 83 -4.95 11.29 -6.02
C GLY A 83 -5.11 11.19 -4.53
N ASN A 84 -5.57 12.26 -3.90
CA ASN A 84 -5.79 12.24 -2.46
C ASN A 84 -7.19 11.75 -2.08
N VAL A 85 -8.04 11.48 -3.07
CA VAL A 85 -9.40 10.95 -2.87
C VAL A 85 -9.69 9.96 -3.99
N GLY A 86 -10.27 8.82 -3.62
CA GLY A 86 -10.81 7.88 -4.59
C GLY A 86 -9.98 6.63 -4.79
N ASP A 87 -10.57 5.66 -5.45
CA ASP A 87 -9.95 4.38 -5.72
C ASP A 87 -8.81 4.54 -6.72
N GLN A 88 -7.72 3.85 -6.48
CA GLN A 88 -6.53 3.98 -7.34
C GLN A 88 -5.63 2.78 -7.18
N ASN A 89 -4.78 2.54 -8.18
CA ASN A 89 -3.93 1.35 -8.26
C ASN A 89 -2.47 1.71 -8.47
N TYR A 90 -1.58 0.87 -7.91
CA TYR A 90 -0.13 0.96 -8.08
C TYR A 90 0.39 -0.43 -8.39
N THR A 91 1.11 -0.59 -9.51
CA THR A 91 1.60 -1.90 -9.92
C THR A 91 3.06 -2.07 -9.51
N PHE A 92 3.43 -3.30 -9.17
CA PHE A 92 4.81 -3.63 -8.86
C PHE A 92 5.04 -5.12 -9.13
N GLY A 93 6.31 -5.52 -9.15
CA GLY A 93 6.66 -6.86 -9.55
C GLY A 93 6.81 -7.83 -8.37
N PRO A 94 7.11 -9.09 -8.69
CA PRO A 94 7.21 -10.14 -7.69
C PRO A 94 8.46 -10.05 -6.81
N GLU A 95 9.41 -9.22 -7.18
CA GLU A 95 10.66 -9.11 -6.42
C GLU A 95 10.50 -8.42 -5.07
N LEU A 96 9.42 -7.66 -4.87
CA LEU A 96 9.17 -7.00 -3.59
C LEU A 96 8.72 -8.03 -2.55
N ASP A 97 9.45 -8.11 -1.45
CA ASP A 97 9.21 -9.13 -0.42
C ASP A 97 8.11 -8.67 0.54
N LEU A 98 6.92 -9.26 0.41
CA LEU A 98 5.77 -8.89 1.23
C LEU A 98 5.88 -9.39 2.67
N SER A 99 6.81 -10.30 2.95
CA SER A 99 7.05 -10.70 4.34
C SER A 99 7.90 -9.67 5.08
N LYS A 100 8.56 -8.79 4.35
CA LYS A 100 9.39 -7.74 4.90
C LYS A 100 8.68 -6.38 4.87
N TYR A 101 8.08 -6.04 3.75
CA TYR A 101 7.41 -4.74 3.56
C TYR A 101 5.92 -4.93 3.84
N ARG A 102 5.53 -4.68 5.07
CA ARG A 102 4.21 -5.07 5.58
C ARG A 102 3.30 -3.89 5.91
N ALA A 103 3.68 -2.70 5.50
CA ALA A 103 2.85 -1.52 5.72
C ALA A 103 2.95 -0.59 4.52
N VAL A 104 1.88 0.15 4.26
CA VAL A 104 1.83 1.17 3.22
C VAL A 104 1.78 2.52 3.91
N SER A 105 2.69 3.42 3.56
CA SER A 105 2.70 4.78 4.10
C SER A 105 2.51 5.80 2.99
N LEU A 106 1.75 6.83 3.30
CA LEU A 106 1.60 7.98 2.41
C LEU A 106 2.59 9.03 2.89
N TRP A 107 3.72 9.11 2.19
CA TRP A 107 4.88 9.88 2.63
C TRP A 107 5.00 11.18 1.87
N CYS A 108 4.95 12.30 2.58
CA CYS A 108 5.21 13.60 2.00
C CYS A 108 6.71 13.84 1.98
N LYS A 109 7.32 13.72 0.80
CA LYS A 109 8.77 13.81 0.67
C LYS A 109 9.28 15.20 1.02
N ARG A 110 8.50 16.22 0.74
CA ARG A 110 8.94 17.59 0.97
C ARG A 110 9.11 17.89 2.47
N PHE A 111 8.21 17.38 3.30
CA PHE A 111 8.23 17.68 4.72
C PHE A 111 8.67 16.49 5.58
N SER A 112 8.94 15.35 4.98
CA SER A 112 9.32 14.12 5.68
C SER A 112 8.26 13.74 6.72
N LEU A 113 7.00 13.67 6.28
CA LEU A 113 5.87 13.36 7.14
C LEU A 113 5.12 12.14 6.63
N ASN A 114 4.76 11.26 7.54
CA ASN A 114 3.86 10.14 7.28
C ASN A 114 2.42 10.62 7.50
N PHE A 115 1.66 10.77 6.42
CA PHE A 115 0.28 11.22 6.53
C PHE A 115 -0.61 10.16 7.16
N GLY A 116 -0.44 8.91 6.75
CA GLY A 116 -1.22 7.80 7.26
C GLY A 116 -0.61 6.49 6.81
N THR A 117 -0.96 5.40 7.48
CA THR A 117 -0.40 4.08 7.23
C THR A 117 -1.48 3.01 7.23
N ALA A 118 -1.34 2.04 6.34
CA ALA A 118 -2.16 0.84 6.35
C ALA A 118 -1.26 -0.35 6.66
N PRO A 119 -1.36 -0.93 7.87
CA PRO A 119 -0.65 -2.18 8.15
C PRO A 119 -1.34 -3.31 7.39
N LEU A 120 -0.55 -4.15 6.74
CA LEU A 120 -1.06 -5.20 5.87
C LEU A 120 -0.99 -6.54 6.56
N ALA A 121 -2.12 -7.25 6.58
CA ALA A 121 -2.17 -8.62 7.07
C ALA A 121 -2.32 -9.55 5.88
N ALA A 122 -1.57 -10.64 5.90
CA ALA A 122 -1.64 -11.64 4.84
C ALA A 122 -3.04 -12.26 4.80
N GLU A 123 -3.52 -12.51 3.60
CA GLU A 123 -4.87 -13.06 3.41
C GLU A 123 -4.87 -14.57 3.22
N HIS A 124 -3.80 -15.23 3.61
CA HIS A 124 -3.70 -16.66 3.41
C HIS A 124 -4.64 -17.48 4.28
N ALA A 125 -5.14 -16.90 5.34
CA ALA A 125 -6.05 -17.62 6.24
C ALA A 125 -7.28 -18.12 5.52
N MET A 126 -7.73 -17.39 4.51
CA MET A 126 -8.90 -17.81 3.75
C MET A 126 -8.63 -19.08 2.96
N SER A 127 -7.43 -19.18 2.42
CA SER A 127 -7.10 -20.34 1.62
C SER A 127 -6.81 -21.56 2.47
N ALA A 128 -6.56 -21.38 3.73
CA ALA A 128 -6.27 -22.51 4.63
C ALA A 128 -7.51 -23.30 4.99
N ASN A 129 -8.66 -22.78 4.68
CA ASN A 129 -9.91 -23.45 5.09
C ASN A 129 -10.46 -24.36 4.03
#